data_112ebecc80fac1d1ca49e7f75291822c
#
_entry.id   112ebecc80fac1d1ca49e7f75291822c
#
_cell.length_a   1.000
_cell.length_b   1.000
_cell.length_c   1.000
_cell.angle_alpha   90.00
_cell.angle_beta   90.00
_cell.angle_gamma   90.00
#
_symmetry.space_group_name_H-M   'P 1'
#
loop_
_entity.id
_entity.type
_entity.pdbx_description
1 polymer ?
#
loop_
_entity_poly.entity_id
_entity_poly.type
_entity_poly.pdbx_seq_one_letter_code
_entity_poly.pdbx_strand_id
1 'polypeptide(L)'
;TRAARRIGAPGLGADDRARYLAAIDGLAYGDNPGEGLVRGRRFLHPGLSIAFEVPDAFAIENTRNAVLGTTPEGSRRLLFDQVEASGDRSLEDVLRATWNDAIEAGSVENRIVGGRSVATALSRGKDWTFRLAVIRVGETTFRMIMAAKGSTDPDGAFRRWTESLSAIDPAEARTLRPLRLVVVTAGAGETVEAVAQRMVVPDKPVERFLVLNGLERGASLRGGQPYKVVVE
;
A
#
# COMPACT_ATOMS: atom_id res chain seq x y z
N THR A 1 -31.07 25.34 1.54
CA THR A 1 -31.63 25.21 0.18
C THR A 1 -32.78 24.20 0.18
N ARG A 2 -33.76 24.35 -0.71
CA ARG A 2 -34.98 23.50 -0.79
C ARG A 2 -34.67 22.00 -0.93
N ALA A 3 -33.55 21.62 -1.51
CA ALA A 3 -33.10 20.22 -1.65
C ALA A 3 -32.71 19.59 -0.31
N ALA A 4 -32.02 20.31 0.57
CA ALA A 4 -31.63 19.81 1.90
C ALA A 4 -32.82 19.53 2.84
N ARG A 5 -33.93 20.28 2.66
CA ARG A 5 -35.16 20.05 3.43
C ARG A 5 -35.97 18.82 2.99
N ARG A 6 -35.69 18.28 1.80
CA ARG A 6 -36.33 17.05 1.27
C ARG A 6 -35.65 15.75 1.73
N ILE A 7 -34.40 15.85 2.14
CA ILE A 7 -33.58 14.66 2.52
C ILE A 7 -33.69 14.36 4.01
N GLY A 8 -34.25 15.28 4.81
CA GLY A 8 -34.24 15.13 6.29
C GLY A 8 -32.87 15.41 6.89
N ALA A 9 -32.80 15.56 8.19
CA ALA A 9 -31.53 15.68 8.89
C ALA A 9 -30.80 14.32 8.86
N PRO A 10 -29.49 14.27 8.51
CA PRO A 10 -28.75 13.03 8.49
C PRO A 10 -28.84 12.30 9.84
N GLY A 11 -29.21 11.02 9.82
CA GLY A 11 -29.14 10.16 10.99
C GLY A 11 -30.39 10.07 11.88
N LEU A 12 -31.53 10.60 11.47
CA LEU A 12 -32.77 10.58 12.27
C LEU A 12 -33.75 9.44 11.96
N GLY A 13 -33.45 8.54 11.01
CA GLY A 13 -34.34 7.41 10.65
C GLY A 13 -33.65 6.06 10.78
N ALA A 14 -34.32 5.09 11.42
CA ALA A 14 -33.84 3.68 11.44
C ALA A 14 -33.75 3.12 10.01
N ASP A 15 -34.66 3.51 9.14
CA ASP A 15 -34.67 3.10 7.72
C ASP A 15 -33.47 3.64 6.94
N ASP A 16 -33.02 4.86 7.23
CA ASP A 16 -31.84 5.45 6.57
C ASP A 16 -30.56 4.72 6.94
N ARG A 17 -30.42 4.27 8.20
CA ARG A 17 -29.27 3.49 8.64
C ARG A 17 -29.24 2.11 7.97
N ALA A 18 -30.37 1.42 7.93
CA ALA A 18 -30.46 0.11 7.30
C ALA A 18 -30.15 0.19 5.79
N ARG A 19 -30.71 1.17 5.10
CA ARG A 19 -30.43 1.41 3.66
C ARG A 19 -28.97 1.78 3.41
N TYR A 20 -28.38 2.62 4.24
CA TYR A 20 -26.96 2.96 4.16
C TYR A 20 -26.09 1.72 4.35
N LEU A 21 -26.32 0.92 5.40
CA LEU A 21 -25.53 -0.29 5.66
C LEU A 21 -25.67 -1.30 4.53
N ALA A 22 -26.88 -1.50 3.99
CA ALA A 22 -27.09 -2.36 2.83
C ALA A 22 -26.36 -1.86 1.56
N ALA A 23 -26.25 -0.55 1.39
CA ALA A 23 -25.57 0.04 0.23
C ALA A 23 -24.04 -0.06 0.28
N ILE A 24 -23.47 -0.17 1.48
CA ILE A 24 -22.01 -0.29 1.65
C ILE A 24 -21.54 -1.72 1.91
N ASP A 25 -22.45 -2.66 2.11
CA ASP A 25 -22.11 -4.07 2.32
C ASP A 25 -21.48 -4.65 1.05
N GLY A 26 -20.29 -5.26 1.18
CA GLY A 26 -19.49 -5.73 0.06
C GLY A 26 -18.66 -4.64 -0.67
N LEU A 27 -18.71 -3.38 -0.24
CA LEU A 27 -17.93 -2.30 -0.84
C LEU A 27 -16.43 -2.57 -0.67
N ALA A 28 -15.66 -2.39 -1.74
CA ALA A 28 -14.19 -2.50 -1.68
C ALA A 28 -13.60 -1.54 -0.64
N TYR A 29 -12.67 -2.03 0.17
CA TYR A 29 -11.97 -1.27 1.19
C TYR A 29 -10.47 -1.29 0.94
N GLY A 30 -9.86 -0.10 0.81
CA GLY A 30 -8.43 0.03 0.54
C GLY A 30 -8.08 -0.20 -0.92
N ASP A 31 -7.09 -1.04 -1.17
CA ASP A 31 -6.46 -1.19 -2.48
C ASP A 31 -7.37 -1.80 -3.56
N ASN A 32 -7.18 -1.32 -4.79
CA ASN A 32 -7.77 -1.91 -5.98
C ASN A 32 -6.84 -3.03 -6.51
N PRO A 33 -7.32 -4.28 -6.70
CA PRO A 33 -6.50 -5.35 -7.25
C PRO A 33 -5.84 -5.05 -8.59
N GLY A 34 -6.45 -4.19 -9.41
CA GLY A 34 -5.88 -3.72 -10.67
C GLY A 34 -4.68 -2.78 -10.51
N GLU A 35 -4.49 -2.21 -9.33
CA GLU A 35 -3.40 -1.29 -8.98
C GLU A 35 -2.40 -1.93 -7.99
N GLY A 36 -2.67 -3.19 -7.60
CA GLY A 36 -1.89 -3.92 -6.60
C GLY A 36 -2.50 -3.86 -5.21
N LEU A 37 -2.01 -4.71 -4.32
CA LEU A 37 -2.52 -4.90 -2.96
C LEU A 37 -1.37 -4.78 -1.95
N VAL A 38 -1.62 -4.08 -0.85
CA VAL A 38 -0.71 -4.02 0.30
C VAL A 38 -1.18 -4.99 1.38
N ARG A 39 -0.27 -5.85 1.84
CA ARG A 39 -0.49 -6.78 2.95
C ARG A 39 0.66 -6.64 3.95
N GLY A 40 0.46 -5.84 4.98
CA GLY A 40 1.52 -5.46 5.90
C GLY A 40 2.64 -4.70 5.17
N ARG A 41 3.83 -5.31 5.08
CA ARG A 41 4.99 -4.76 4.37
C ARG A 41 5.15 -5.28 2.94
N ARG A 42 4.29 -6.20 2.51
CA ARG A 42 4.34 -6.76 1.15
C ARG A 42 3.43 -5.97 0.22
N PHE A 43 3.94 -5.65 -0.94
CA PHE A 43 3.18 -5.22 -2.10
C PHE A 43 3.05 -6.40 -3.08
N LEU A 44 1.87 -6.60 -3.61
CA LEU A 44 1.50 -7.72 -4.46
C LEU A 44 0.70 -7.17 -5.65
N HIS A 45 1.15 -7.39 -6.87
CA HIS A 45 0.43 -6.95 -8.06
C HIS A 45 0.17 -8.14 -9.00
N PRO A 46 -0.99 -8.81 -8.88
CA PRO A 46 -1.29 -10.00 -9.67
C PRO A 46 -1.21 -9.77 -11.19
N GLY A 47 -1.73 -8.64 -11.67
CA GLY A 47 -1.72 -8.30 -13.10
C GLY A 47 -0.34 -8.09 -13.70
N LEU A 48 0.62 -7.59 -12.94
CA LEU A 48 2.03 -7.44 -13.35
C LEU A 48 2.89 -8.63 -12.92
N SER A 49 2.31 -9.58 -12.21
CA SER A 49 2.99 -10.77 -11.67
C SER A 49 4.21 -10.43 -10.83
N ILE A 50 4.16 -9.36 -10.03
CA ILE A 50 5.25 -8.92 -9.16
C ILE A 50 4.84 -8.85 -7.71
N ALA A 51 5.80 -9.11 -6.83
CA ALA A 51 5.70 -8.91 -5.39
C ALA A 51 7.03 -8.40 -4.84
N PHE A 52 6.97 -7.59 -3.80
CA PHE A 52 8.16 -7.20 -3.03
C PHE A 52 7.78 -6.91 -1.57
N GLU A 53 8.79 -6.86 -0.71
CA GLU A 53 8.64 -6.51 0.69
C GLU A 53 9.48 -5.28 1.01
N VAL A 54 8.85 -4.24 1.58
CA VAL A 54 9.59 -3.06 2.03
C VAL A 54 10.31 -3.33 3.34
N PRO A 55 11.45 -2.65 3.61
CA PRO A 55 12.16 -2.79 4.86
C PRO A 55 11.30 -2.43 6.08
N ASP A 56 11.75 -2.85 7.26
CA ASP A 56 11.10 -2.49 8.53
C ASP A 56 10.95 -0.98 8.70
N ALA A 57 9.96 -0.59 9.47
CA ALA A 57 9.57 0.78 9.79
C ALA A 57 8.93 1.59 8.67
N PHE A 58 8.85 1.11 7.42
CA PHE A 58 8.11 1.81 6.39
C PHE A 58 6.62 1.51 6.47
N ALA A 59 5.80 2.55 6.51
CA ALA A 59 4.38 2.49 6.16
C ALA A 59 4.26 2.64 4.64
N ILE A 60 3.46 1.79 4.01
CA ILE A 60 3.26 1.77 2.55
C ILE A 60 1.92 2.41 2.22
N GLU A 61 1.92 3.23 1.18
CA GLU A 61 0.74 3.74 0.52
C GLU A 61 0.77 3.31 -0.95
N ASN A 62 -0.25 2.58 -1.38
CA ASN A 62 -0.43 2.21 -2.78
C ASN A 62 -1.31 3.26 -3.46
N THR A 63 -0.80 3.85 -4.52
CA THR A 63 -1.52 4.81 -5.36
C THR A 63 -1.70 4.22 -6.76
N ARG A 64 -2.49 4.88 -7.60
CA ARG A 64 -2.70 4.42 -8.99
C ARG A 64 -1.39 4.22 -9.77
N ASN A 65 -0.40 5.08 -9.55
CA ASN A 65 0.81 5.15 -10.40
C ASN A 65 2.09 4.77 -9.68
N ALA A 66 2.06 4.61 -8.35
CA ALA A 66 3.26 4.35 -7.56
C ALA A 66 2.93 3.74 -6.20
N VAL A 67 3.87 2.97 -5.68
CA VAL A 67 3.91 2.60 -4.26
C VAL A 67 4.87 3.54 -3.56
N LEU A 68 4.37 4.22 -2.55
CA LEU A 68 5.12 5.15 -1.71
C LEU A 68 5.34 4.54 -0.34
N GLY A 69 6.45 4.85 0.29
CA GLY A 69 6.71 4.46 1.66
C GLY A 69 7.42 5.55 2.45
N THR A 70 7.08 5.65 3.73
CA THR A 70 7.67 6.65 4.62
C THR A 70 7.84 6.05 6.00
N THR A 71 8.97 6.35 6.66
CA THR A 71 9.14 6.03 8.07
C THR A 71 8.39 7.04 8.95
N PRO A 72 7.99 6.70 10.19
CA PRO A 72 7.18 7.57 11.04
C PRO A 72 7.77 8.96 11.25
N GLU A 73 9.09 9.06 11.38
CA GLU A 73 9.82 10.33 11.54
C GLU A 73 10.11 11.05 10.20
N GLY A 74 9.72 10.44 9.07
CA GLY A 74 9.92 10.99 7.73
C GLY A 74 11.38 11.10 7.28
N SER A 75 12.30 10.43 7.99
CA SER A 75 13.73 10.44 7.68
C SER A 75 14.12 9.55 6.51
N ARG A 76 13.26 8.60 6.12
CA ARG A 76 13.44 7.76 4.94
C ARG A 76 12.15 7.71 4.14
N ARG A 77 12.30 7.64 2.82
CA ARG A 77 11.21 7.51 1.87
C ARG A 77 11.56 6.48 0.81
N LEU A 78 10.56 5.83 0.26
CA LEU A 78 10.72 4.98 -0.92
C LEU A 78 9.63 5.27 -1.95
N LEU A 79 9.97 4.99 -3.21
CA LEU A 79 9.06 5.05 -4.34
C LEU A 79 9.33 3.85 -5.24
N PHE A 80 8.28 3.17 -5.64
CA PHE A 80 8.27 2.16 -6.68
C PHE A 80 7.23 2.55 -7.72
N ASP A 81 7.64 2.67 -8.96
CA ASP A 81 6.75 3.00 -10.08
C ASP A 81 7.18 2.29 -11.36
N GLN A 82 6.27 2.29 -12.33
CA GLN A 82 6.57 1.88 -13.69
C GLN A 82 7.10 3.10 -14.45
N VAL A 83 8.14 2.87 -15.26
CA VAL A 83 8.69 3.88 -16.16
C VAL A 83 8.56 3.45 -17.62
N GLU A 84 8.22 4.40 -18.48
CA GLU A 84 8.20 4.14 -19.91
C GLU A 84 9.63 4.00 -20.45
N ALA A 85 9.93 2.85 -21.01
CA ALA A 85 11.21 2.59 -21.65
C ALA A 85 11.01 1.58 -22.78
N SER A 86 11.55 1.89 -23.94
CA SER A 86 11.62 0.91 -25.03
C SER A 86 12.55 -0.25 -24.64
N GLY A 87 12.21 -1.46 -25.06
CA GLY A 87 12.91 -2.70 -24.66
C GLY A 87 14.37 -2.76 -25.10
N ASP A 88 14.75 -1.97 -26.08
CA ASP A 88 16.11 -1.86 -26.66
C ASP A 88 17.03 -0.89 -25.87
N ARG A 89 16.46 -0.01 -25.03
CA ARG A 89 17.27 0.90 -24.20
C ARG A 89 17.98 0.15 -23.09
N SER A 90 19.23 0.51 -22.83
CA SER A 90 19.94 0.02 -21.66
C SER A 90 19.28 0.51 -20.36
N LEU A 91 19.35 -0.29 -19.29
CA LEU A 91 18.79 0.13 -17.99
C LEU A 91 19.54 1.33 -17.42
N GLU A 92 20.82 1.49 -17.71
CA GLU A 92 21.60 2.67 -17.36
C GLU A 92 21.04 3.94 -18.03
N ASP A 93 20.75 3.88 -19.33
CA ASP A 93 20.17 5.03 -20.05
C ASP A 93 18.78 5.38 -19.52
N VAL A 94 17.98 4.37 -19.20
CA VAL A 94 16.67 4.58 -18.56
C VAL A 94 16.82 5.22 -17.18
N LEU A 95 17.76 4.73 -16.38
CA LEU A 95 18.04 5.28 -15.05
C LEU A 95 18.44 6.76 -15.15
N ARG A 96 19.37 7.08 -16.04
CA ARG A 96 19.82 8.47 -16.28
C ARG A 96 18.69 9.37 -16.80
N ALA A 97 17.84 8.86 -17.68
CA ALA A 97 16.73 9.62 -18.25
C ALA A 97 15.57 9.85 -17.28
N THR A 98 15.41 9.00 -16.26
CA THR A 98 14.32 9.07 -15.29
C THR A 98 14.72 9.73 -13.97
N TRP A 99 15.96 10.21 -13.87
CA TRP A 99 16.48 10.91 -12.70
C TRP A 99 17.03 12.29 -13.12
N ASN A 100 16.48 13.36 -12.55
CA ASN A 100 16.78 14.72 -12.96
C ASN A 100 17.96 15.35 -12.21
N ASP A 101 18.37 14.76 -11.08
CA ASP A 101 19.50 15.26 -10.31
C ASP A 101 20.81 14.59 -10.71
N ALA A 102 21.92 15.10 -10.19
CA ALA A 102 23.22 14.54 -10.49
C ALA A 102 23.38 13.13 -9.90
N ILE A 103 23.80 12.20 -10.75
CA ILE A 103 24.25 10.87 -10.35
C ILE A 103 25.71 10.96 -9.96
N GLU A 104 26.10 10.40 -8.83
CA GLU A 104 27.48 10.37 -8.35
C GLU A 104 28.37 9.63 -9.35
N ALA A 105 29.47 10.24 -9.72
CA ALA A 105 30.40 9.67 -10.71
C ALA A 105 30.92 8.31 -10.25
N GLY A 106 30.87 7.31 -11.13
CA GLY A 106 31.31 5.95 -10.85
C GLY A 106 30.37 5.13 -9.97
N SER A 107 29.19 5.67 -9.61
CA SER A 107 28.21 4.95 -8.77
C SER A 107 27.25 4.08 -9.57
N VAL A 108 27.22 4.20 -10.89
CA VAL A 108 26.35 3.37 -11.72
C VAL A 108 26.89 1.96 -11.81
N GLU A 109 26.09 1.00 -11.40
CA GLU A 109 26.42 -0.42 -11.45
C GLU A 109 25.32 -1.19 -12.18
N ASN A 110 25.72 -2.09 -13.07
CA ASN A 110 24.82 -3.09 -13.66
C ASN A 110 24.99 -4.41 -12.93
N ARG A 111 23.89 -4.96 -12.43
CA ARG A 111 23.87 -6.19 -11.62
C ARG A 111 22.77 -7.14 -12.06
N ILE A 112 22.89 -8.40 -11.65
CA ILE A 112 21.79 -9.35 -11.72
C ILE A 112 21.26 -9.57 -10.30
N VAL A 113 19.97 -9.33 -10.11
CA VAL A 113 19.26 -9.51 -8.84
C VAL A 113 18.07 -10.45 -9.08
N GLY A 114 18.05 -11.61 -8.44
CA GLY A 114 16.99 -12.60 -8.64
C GLY A 114 16.82 -13.03 -10.10
N GLY A 115 17.91 -13.11 -10.87
CA GLY A 115 17.89 -13.44 -12.29
C GLY A 115 17.46 -12.29 -13.22
N ARG A 116 17.31 -11.06 -12.72
CA ARG A 116 16.89 -9.87 -13.49
C ARG A 116 18.02 -8.88 -13.61
N SER A 117 18.14 -8.26 -14.79
CA SER A 117 19.08 -7.15 -14.98
C SER A 117 18.59 -5.91 -14.23
N VAL A 118 19.49 -5.27 -13.50
CA VAL A 118 19.24 -4.08 -12.68
C VAL A 118 20.38 -3.11 -12.90
N ALA A 119 20.06 -1.85 -13.21
CA ALA A 119 20.99 -0.74 -13.10
C ALA A 119 20.74 0.01 -11.80
N THR A 120 21.77 0.25 -11.01
CA THR A 120 21.67 1.00 -9.74
C THR A 120 22.57 2.22 -9.77
N ALA A 121 22.26 3.25 -8.99
CA ALA A 121 23.10 4.44 -8.83
C ALA A 121 22.91 5.07 -7.44
N LEU A 122 23.83 5.96 -7.12
CA LEU A 122 23.81 6.84 -5.95
C LEU A 122 23.67 8.29 -6.43
N SER A 123 22.81 9.05 -5.78
CA SER A 123 22.70 10.50 -5.97
C SER A 123 22.68 11.18 -4.58
N ARG A 124 23.42 12.28 -4.45
CA ARG A 124 23.50 13.06 -3.22
C ARG A 124 22.99 14.47 -3.49
N GLY A 125 21.86 14.79 -2.90
CA GLY A 125 21.36 16.17 -2.83
C GLY A 125 21.82 16.89 -1.57
N LYS A 126 21.36 18.12 -1.42
CA LYS A 126 21.70 18.95 -0.24
C LYS A 126 21.26 18.31 1.09
N ASP A 127 20.04 17.80 1.14
CA ASP A 127 19.39 17.33 2.36
C ASP A 127 19.07 15.83 2.34
N TRP A 128 19.26 15.15 1.21
CA TRP A 128 18.90 13.77 1.00
C TRP A 128 19.94 13.01 0.20
N THR A 129 20.14 11.75 0.58
CA THR A 129 20.90 10.76 -0.20
C THR A 129 19.93 9.76 -0.80
N PHE A 130 20.08 9.45 -2.09
CA PHE A 130 19.19 8.60 -2.86
C PHE A 130 19.92 7.39 -3.40
N ARG A 131 19.35 6.21 -3.21
CA ARG A 131 19.69 5.00 -3.97
C ARG A 131 18.61 4.78 -5.02
N LEU A 132 19.05 4.54 -6.23
CA LEU A 132 18.22 4.40 -7.41
C LEU A 132 18.41 3.01 -8.00
N ALA A 133 17.34 2.40 -8.49
CA ALA A 133 17.41 1.22 -9.34
C ALA A 133 16.38 1.32 -10.46
N VAL A 134 16.76 0.78 -11.60
CA VAL A 134 15.86 0.47 -12.72
C VAL A 134 15.98 -1.02 -13.00
N ILE A 135 14.83 -1.71 -13.01
CA ILE A 135 14.74 -3.16 -13.13
C ILE A 135 13.77 -3.51 -14.23
N ARG A 136 14.15 -4.44 -15.13
CA ARG A 136 13.23 -4.98 -16.13
C ARG A 136 12.66 -6.32 -15.68
N VAL A 137 11.32 -6.42 -15.72
CA VAL A 137 10.58 -7.65 -15.43
C VAL A 137 9.67 -7.94 -16.62
N GLY A 138 10.00 -8.95 -17.40
CA GLY A 138 9.37 -9.15 -18.70
C GLY A 138 9.59 -7.94 -19.61
N GLU A 139 8.51 -7.40 -20.16
CA GLU A 139 8.54 -6.19 -21.01
C GLU A 139 8.38 -4.88 -20.20
N THR A 140 8.12 -4.97 -18.90
CA THR A 140 7.88 -3.81 -18.05
C THR A 140 9.17 -3.38 -17.35
N THR A 141 9.40 -2.07 -17.33
CA THR A 141 10.54 -1.48 -16.62
C THR A 141 10.02 -0.73 -15.40
N PHE A 142 10.60 -1.04 -14.24
CA PHE A 142 10.27 -0.44 -12.97
C PHE A 142 11.42 0.36 -12.41
N ARG A 143 11.08 1.41 -11.66
CA ARG A 143 12.04 2.23 -10.93
C ARG A 143 11.81 2.06 -9.43
N MET A 144 12.90 1.92 -8.70
CA MET A 144 12.93 1.88 -7.23
C MET A 144 13.84 2.98 -6.72
N ILE A 145 13.32 3.83 -5.87
CA ILE A 145 14.07 4.93 -5.25
C ILE A 145 13.95 4.80 -3.75
N MET A 146 15.06 4.84 -3.05
CA MET A 146 15.08 5.00 -1.60
C MET A 146 15.88 6.22 -1.23
N ALA A 147 15.27 7.12 -0.46
CA ALA A 147 15.87 8.33 0.05
C ALA A 147 16.08 8.23 1.56
N ALA A 148 17.23 8.71 2.02
CA ALA A 148 17.50 8.93 3.44
C ALA A 148 17.91 10.40 3.66
N LYS A 149 17.42 11.00 4.73
CA LYS A 149 17.73 12.38 5.08
C LYS A 149 19.19 12.51 5.51
N GLY A 150 19.86 13.57 5.06
CA GLY A 150 21.26 13.83 5.31
C GLY A 150 22.20 12.99 4.45
N SER A 151 23.39 12.72 4.98
CA SER A 151 24.45 11.96 4.28
C SER A 151 24.40 10.45 4.50
N THR A 152 23.43 9.96 5.27
CA THR A 152 23.29 8.51 5.52
C THR A 152 22.93 7.79 4.24
N ASP A 153 23.76 6.84 3.83
CA ASP A 153 23.49 6.00 2.68
C ASP A 153 22.53 4.87 3.07
N PRO A 154 21.35 4.77 2.45
CA PRO A 154 20.38 3.71 2.74
C PRO A 154 20.70 2.36 2.07
N ASP A 155 21.93 2.13 1.60
CA ASP A 155 22.31 0.98 0.76
C ASP A 155 21.82 -0.37 1.29
N GLY A 156 22.07 -0.67 2.56
CA GLY A 156 21.70 -1.97 3.13
C GLY A 156 20.18 -2.24 3.12
N ALA A 157 19.37 -1.22 3.38
CA ALA A 157 17.91 -1.33 3.30
C ALA A 157 17.43 -1.38 1.84
N PHE A 158 18.07 -0.59 0.98
CA PHE A 158 17.78 -0.55 -0.44
C PHE A 158 18.08 -1.89 -1.14
N ARG A 159 19.22 -2.53 -0.83
CA ARG A 159 19.57 -3.86 -1.35
C ARG A 159 18.52 -4.89 -0.98
N ARG A 160 18.19 -5.01 0.31
CA ARG A 160 17.15 -5.96 0.76
C ARG A 160 15.83 -5.73 0.04
N TRP A 161 15.46 -4.48 -0.16
CA TRP A 161 14.23 -4.14 -0.88
C TRP A 161 14.30 -4.54 -2.36
N THR A 162 15.36 -4.21 -3.07
CA THR A 162 15.52 -4.60 -4.48
C THR A 162 15.63 -6.11 -4.66
N GLU A 163 16.28 -6.82 -3.74
CA GLU A 163 16.38 -8.28 -3.72
C GLU A 163 15.05 -8.97 -3.43
N SER A 164 14.15 -8.33 -2.71
CA SER A 164 12.83 -8.87 -2.42
C SER A 164 11.87 -8.85 -3.62
N LEU A 165 12.18 -8.07 -4.67
CA LEU A 165 11.36 -8.04 -5.87
C LEU A 165 11.39 -9.40 -6.56
N SER A 166 10.25 -10.03 -6.66
CA SER A 166 10.08 -11.38 -7.20
C SER A 166 8.84 -11.49 -8.07
N ALA A 167 8.73 -12.57 -8.83
CA ALA A 167 7.44 -12.96 -9.39
C ALA A 167 6.53 -13.40 -8.25
N ILE A 168 5.26 -13.00 -8.31
CA ILE A 168 4.25 -13.53 -7.41
C ILE A 168 3.99 -15.00 -7.72
N ASP A 169 3.86 -15.83 -6.70
CA ASP A 169 3.44 -17.22 -6.88
C ASP A 169 2.04 -17.25 -7.53
N PRO A 170 1.86 -17.98 -8.66
CA PRO A 170 0.57 -18.09 -9.30
C PRO A 170 -0.55 -18.64 -8.40
N ALA A 171 -0.23 -19.49 -7.42
CA ALA A 171 -1.19 -19.99 -6.45
C ALA A 171 -1.59 -18.87 -5.48
N GLU A 172 -0.62 -18.09 -4.97
CA GLU A 172 -0.88 -16.91 -4.14
C GLU A 172 -1.72 -15.88 -4.90
N ALA A 173 -1.35 -15.57 -6.15
CA ALA A 173 -2.07 -14.60 -6.98
C ALA A 173 -3.56 -14.94 -7.14
N ARG A 174 -3.91 -16.24 -7.25
CA ARG A 174 -5.31 -16.68 -7.39
C ARG A 174 -6.10 -16.55 -6.09
N THR A 175 -5.44 -16.58 -4.95
CA THR A 175 -6.10 -16.48 -3.63
C THR A 175 -6.28 -15.06 -3.15
N LEU A 176 -5.55 -14.10 -3.73
CA LEU A 176 -5.66 -12.69 -3.34
C LEU A 176 -7.07 -12.15 -3.58
N ARG A 177 -7.63 -11.57 -2.55
CA ARG A 177 -8.93 -10.89 -2.59
C ARG A 177 -8.77 -9.46 -2.11
N PRO A 178 -9.52 -8.50 -2.67
CA PRO A 178 -9.57 -7.15 -2.12
C PRO A 178 -10.26 -7.19 -0.75
N LEU A 179 -9.81 -6.34 0.15
CA LEU A 179 -10.55 -6.12 1.39
C LEU A 179 -11.90 -5.48 1.08
N ARG A 180 -12.91 -5.86 1.88
CA ARG A 180 -14.28 -5.36 1.74
C ARG A 180 -14.85 -4.95 3.09
N LEU A 181 -15.72 -3.95 3.07
CA LEU A 181 -16.62 -3.69 4.16
C LEU A 181 -17.72 -4.74 4.16
N VAL A 182 -17.93 -5.36 5.32
CA VAL A 182 -19.05 -6.28 5.52
C VAL A 182 -19.82 -5.86 6.75
N VAL A 183 -21.14 -5.94 6.68
CA VAL A 183 -22.03 -5.64 7.80
C VAL A 183 -22.31 -6.92 8.57
N VAL A 184 -21.88 -6.98 9.82
CA VAL A 184 -22.11 -8.12 10.72
C VAL A 184 -23.03 -7.72 11.85
N THR A 185 -23.88 -8.65 12.32
CA THR A 185 -24.73 -8.44 13.49
C THR A 185 -24.00 -8.90 14.73
N ALA A 186 -23.88 -8.03 15.74
CA ALA A 186 -23.28 -8.41 17.01
C ALA A 186 -24.16 -9.39 17.78
N GLY A 187 -23.54 -10.39 18.36
CA GLY A 187 -24.19 -11.32 19.28
C GLY A 187 -24.53 -10.67 20.63
N ALA A 188 -25.37 -11.33 21.40
CA ALA A 188 -25.66 -10.90 22.78
C ALA A 188 -24.39 -11.00 23.64
N GLY A 189 -23.98 -9.89 24.28
CA GLY A 189 -22.77 -9.83 25.10
C GLY A 189 -21.45 -9.83 24.34
N GLU A 190 -21.47 -9.73 23.04
CA GLU A 190 -20.26 -9.65 22.24
C GLU A 190 -19.54 -8.31 22.46
N THR A 191 -18.21 -8.35 22.58
CA THR A 191 -17.39 -7.16 22.85
C THR A 191 -16.84 -6.53 21.59
N VAL A 192 -16.43 -5.27 21.69
CA VAL A 192 -15.74 -4.55 20.59
C VAL A 192 -14.49 -5.31 20.16
N GLU A 193 -13.72 -5.81 21.13
CA GLU A 193 -12.48 -6.54 20.88
C GLU A 193 -12.74 -7.83 20.09
N ALA A 194 -13.76 -8.59 20.47
CA ALA A 194 -14.12 -9.84 19.82
C ALA A 194 -14.55 -9.64 18.36
N VAL A 195 -15.33 -8.58 18.07
CA VAL A 195 -15.72 -8.26 16.69
C VAL A 195 -14.56 -7.69 15.90
N ALA A 196 -13.76 -6.79 16.49
CA ALA A 196 -12.61 -6.18 15.85
C ALA A 196 -11.54 -7.20 15.46
N GLN A 197 -11.36 -8.27 16.22
CA GLN A 197 -10.42 -9.35 15.90
C GLN A 197 -10.78 -10.13 14.62
N ARG A 198 -12.01 -10.03 14.13
CA ARG A 198 -12.41 -10.61 12.83
C ARG A 198 -11.97 -9.77 11.65
N MET A 199 -11.51 -8.53 11.90
CA MET A 199 -11.09 -7.64 10.83
C MET A 199 -9.73 -8.02 10.28
N VAL A 200 -9.63 -8.03 8.97
CA VAL A 200 -8.36 -8.19 8.23
C VAL A 200 -7.77 -6.81 8.01
N VAL A 201 -7.08 -6.30 9.03
CA VAL A 201 -6.41 -4.99 8.99
C VAL A 201 -4.98 -5.11 9.51
N PRO A 202 -4.02 -4.29 9.03
CA PRO A 202 -2.60 -4.47 9.33
C PRO A 202 -2.26 -4.12 10.79
N ASP A 203 -3.04 -3.25 11.43
CA ASP A 203 -2.77 -2.74 12.78
C ASP A 203 -4.05 -2.25 13.46
N LYS A 204 -4.00 -2.11 14.79
CA LYS A 204 -5.01 -1.45 15.63
C LYS A 204 -6.46 -1.82 15.29
N PRO A 205 -6.83 -3.10 15.24
CA PRO A 205 -8.17 -3.51 14.80
C PRO A 205 -9.28 -2.89 15.64
N VAL A 206 -9.08 -2.74 16.94
CA VAL A 206 -10.07 -2.13 17.86
C VAL A 206 -10.31 -0.66 17.52
N GLU A 207 -9.24 0.13 17.40
CA GLU A 207 -9.36 1.56 17.06
C GLU A 207 -9.98 1.76 15.68
N ARG A 208 -9.58 0.94 14.70
CA ARG A 208 -10.18 0.98 13.36
C ARG A 208 -11.66 0.61 13.39
N PHE A 209 -12.04 -0.40 14.15
CA PHE A 209 -13.43 -0.77 14.33
C PHE A 209 -14.26 0.36 14.96
N LEU A 210 -13.75 0.99 16.02
CA LEU A 210 -14.41 2.12 16.67
C LEU A 210 -14.64 3.28 15.69
N VAL A 211 -13.58 3.70 14.98
CA VAL A 211 -13.68 4.79 13.97
C VAL A 211 -14.66 4.42 12.87
N LEU A 212 -14.57 3.21 12.33
CA LEU A 212 -15.43 2.73 11.24
C LEU A 212 -16.91 2.77 11.60
N ASN A 213 -17.22 2.51 12.87
CA ASN A 213 -18.59 2.46 13.38
C ASN A 213 -19.04 3.74 14.12
N GLY A 214 -18.18 4.75 14.22
CA GLY A 214 -18.47 5.99 14.94
C GLY A 214 -18.68 5.76 16.44
N LEU A 215 -17.89 4.84 17.02
CA LEU A 215 -17.96 4.48 18.45
C LEU A 215 -16.81 5.16 19.23
N GLU A 216 -17.07 5.51 20.47
CA GLU A 216 -16.05 6.01 21.38
C GLU A 216 -15.31 4.86 22.07
N ARG A 217 -14.14 5.16 22.64
CA ARG A 217 -13.41 4.19 23.49
C ARG A 217 -14.25 3.77 24.68
N GLY A 218 -14.29 2.46 24.94
CA GLY A 218 -15.10 1.89 26.02
C GLY A 218 -16.58 1.69 25.65
N ALA A 219 -16.98 1.94 24.41
CA ALA A 219 -18.33 1.66 23.96
C ALA A 219 -18.64 0.16 24.07
N SER A 220 -19.87 -0.16 24.45
CA SER A 220 -20.41 -1.51 24.44
C SER A 220 -21.23 -1.76 23.18
N LEU A 221 -21.11 -2.95 22.60
CA LEU A 221 -21.95 -3.35 21.48
C LEU A 221 -23.35 -3.73 21.96
N ARG A 222 -24.34 -3.43 21.14
CA ARG A 222 -25.71 -3.87 21.38
C ARG A 222 -25.98 -5.14 20.55
N GLY A 223 -26.31 -6.24 21.22
CA GLY A 223 -26.74 -7.47 20.56
C GLY A 223 -27.87 -7.23 19.58
N GLY A 224 -27.83 -7.85 18.43
CA GLY A 224 -28.77 -7.68 17.33
C GLY A 224 -28.55 -6.41 16.47
N GLN A 225 -27.59 -5.55 16.81
CA GLN A 225 -27.27 -4.37 16.00
C GLN A 225 -26.20 -4.67 14.94
N PRO A 226 -26.33 -4.06 13.76
CA PRO A 226 -25.35 -4.21 12.70
C PRO A 226 -24.15 -3.29 12.90
N TYR A 227 -22.95 -3.83 12.63
CA TYR A 227 -21.66 -3.14 12.66
C TYR A 227 -20.84 -3.45 11.43
N LYS A 228 -20.01 -2.50 11.03
CA LYS A 228 -19.11 -2.62 9.89
C LYS A 228 -17.80 -3.28 10.31
N VAL A 229 -17.34 -4.25 9.55
CA VAL A 229 -16.02 -4.88 9.68
C VAL A 229 -15.33 -4.90 8.31
N VAL A 230 -14.00 -5.05 8.32
CA VAL A 230 -13.19 -5.21 7.11
C VAL A 230 -12.75 -6.66 7.02
N VAL A 231 -13.07 -7.33 5.92
CA VAL A 231 -12.70 -8.74 5.65
C VAL A 231 -12.14 -8.88 4.23
N GLU A 232 -11.57 -10.03 3.90
CA GLU A 232 -11.24 -10.42 2.51
C GLU A 232 -12.46 -10.93 1.76
#